data_5d7e8ccb5caedf5bd2c7ad50f883c38f
#
_entry.id   5d7e8ccb5caedf5bd2c7ad50f883c38f
#
_cell.length_a   1.000
_cell.length_b   1.000
_cell.length_c   1.000
_cell.angle_alpha   90.00
_cell.angle_beta   90.00
_cell.angle_gamma   90.00
#
_symmetry.space_group_name_H-M   'P 1'
#
loop_
_entity.id
_entity.type
_entity.pdbx_description
1 polymer ?
#
loop_
_entity_poly.entity_id
_entity_poly.type
_entity_poly.pdbx_seq_one_letter_code
_entity_poly.pdbx_strand_id
1 'polypeptide(L)'
;SGRYDGGYDLLRQERVTQAEKLGVIPEGATLANYEPLATPWNELSLEQQRRYSRAQEIYASVLEYMDMSIGRIIDYLEETGQLDNTLVLFASDHGGSASESGVDPAASLRDTVNRDNSFENFGRPMSYIDHGEGFAEAATAPFRDYKATLSEGGLRAASFISYPAAIPGGDVSHTFLSLM
;
A
#
# COMPACT_ATOMS: atom_id res chain seq x y z
N SER A 1 2.97 -17.97 0.03
CA SER A 1 1.57 -17.76 -0.36
C SER A 1 0.67 -17.93 0.84
N GLY A 2 -0.55 -17.39 0.78
CA GLY A 2 -1.52 -17.47 1.87
C GLY A 2 -1.40 -16.37 2.95
N ARG A 3 -0.48 -15.42 2.81
CA ARG A 3 -0.28 -14.34 3.78
C ARG A 3 -1.53 -13.44 3.91
N TYR A 4 -2.30 -13.31 2.85
CA TYR A 4 -3.46 -12.42 2.76
C TYR A 4 -4.80 -13.14 2.74
N ASP A 5 -4.83 -14.45 3.00
CA ASP A 5 -6.06 -15.26 3.01
C ASP A 5 -7.02 -14.87 4.15
N GLY A 6 -6.50 -14.22 5.20
CA GLY A 6 -7.32 -13.64 6.27
C GLY A 6 -8.05 -12.35 5.88
N GLY A 7 -7.77 -11.81 4.70
CA GLY A 7 -8.43 -10.66 4.13
C GLY A 7 -7.93 -9.30 4.59
N TYR A 8 -8.55 -8.27 4.02
CA TYR A 8 -8.16 -6.89 4.27
C TYR A 8 -8.59 -6.37 5.64
N ASP A 9 -9.67 -6.88 6.23
CA ASP A 9 -10.11 -6.46 7.56
C ASP A 9 -9.06 -6.83 8.62
N LEU A 10 -8.53 -8.06 8.54
CA LEU A 10 -7.45 -8.51 9.40
C LEU A 10 -6.16 -7.72 9.14
N LEU A 11 -5.79 -7.56 7.87
CA LEU A 11 -4.59 -6.81 7.50
C LEU A 11 -4.64 -5.36 7.99
N ARG A 12 -5.81 -4.72 7.94
CA ARG A 12 -6.03 -3.37 8.45
C ARG A 12 -5.73 -3.28 9.94
N GLN A 13 -6.22 -4.22 10.73
CA GLN A 13 -5.94 -4.30 12.17
C GLN A 13 -4.45 -4.55 12.48
N GLU A 14 -3.83 -5.49 11.74
CA GLU A 14 -2.39 -5.78 11.88
C GLU A 14 -1.53 -4.55 11.60
N ARG A 15 -1.86 -3.76 10.59
CA ARG A 15 -1.14 -2.52 10.23
C ARG A 15 -1.23 -1.46 11.31
N VAL A 16 -2.41 -1.24 11.89
CA VAL A 16 -2.55 -0.30 13.02
C VAL A 16 -1.70 -0.75 14.19
N THR A 17 -1.79 -2.00 14.59
CA THR A 17 -0.98 -2.56 15.68
C THR A 17 0.53 -2.40 15.42
N GLN A 18 0.95 -2.61 14.19
CA GLN A 18 2.36 -2.46 13.84
C GLN A 18 2.80 -0.99 13.80
N ALA A 19 1.96 -0.09 13.29
CA ALA A 19 2.24 1.34 13.26
C ALA A 19 2.37 1.95 14.68
N GLU A 20 1.55 1.49 15.63
CA GLU A 20 1.68 1.85 17.05
C GLU A 20 3.03 1.38 17.62
N LYS A 21 3.39 0.12 17.42
CA LYS A 21 4.67 -0.44 17.89
C LYS A 21 5.89 0.30 17.35
N LEU A 22 5.78 0.82 16.14
CA LEU A 22 6.83 1.62 15.49
C LEU A 22 6.78 3.11 15.88
N GLY A 23 5.80 3.54 16.68
CA GLY A 23 5.62 4.94 17.05
C GLY A 23 5.18 5.84 15.89
N VAL A 24 4.75 5.27 14.76
CA VAL A 24 4.28 6.03 13.60
C VAL A 24 2.92 6.67 13.87
N ILE A 25 2.09 6.02 14.70
CA ILE A 25 0.83 6.57 15.22
C ILE A 25 0.85 6.53 16.74
N PRO A 26 0.06 7.39 17.44
CA PRO A 26 -0.03 7.40 18.89
C PRO A 26 -0.48 6.04 19.45
N GLU A 27 0.01 5.69 20.64
CA GLU A 27 -0.47 4.55 21.42
C GLU A 27 -1.97 4.68 21.70
N GLY A 28 -2.72 3.60 21.54
CA GLY A 28 -4.17 3.58 21.71
C GLY A 28 -4.95 4.18 20.55
N ALA A 29 -4.28 4.42 19.42
CA ALA A 29 -4.97 4.82 18.20
C ALA A 29 -5.96 3.74 17.77
N THR A 30 -7.20 4.14 17.55
CA THR A 30 -8.26 3.22 17.09
C THR A 30 -8.49 3.40 15.61
N LEU A 31 -8.90 2.32 14.95
CA LEU A 31 -9.46 2.42 13.60
C LEU A 31 -10.63 3.41 13.61
N ALA A 32 -10.71 4.23 12.59
CA ALA A 32 -11.81 5.15 12.42
C ALA A 32 -13.15 4.36 12.47
N ASN A 33 -14.08 4.84 13.27
CA ASN A 33 -15.42 4.25 13.32
C ASN A 33 -16.24 4.78 12.14
N TYR A 34 -16.23 4.06 11.05
CA TYR A 34 -17.00 4.35 9.85
C TYR A 34 -17.40 3.03 9.17
N GLU A 35 -18.38 3.11 8.33
CA GLU A 35 -18.74 1.98 7.47
C GLU A 35 -17.78 1.91 6.30
N PRO A 36 -16.99 0.83 6.14
CA PRO A 36 -16.08 0.67 5.03
C PRO A 36 -16.82 0.75 3.68
N LEU A 37 -16.18 1.30 2.67
CA LEU A 37 -16.73 1.32 1.30
C LEU A 37 -16.63 -0.07 0.67
N ALA A 38 -15.58 -0.82 0.99
CA ALA A 38 -15.41 -2.18 0.53
C ALA A 38 -16.42 -3.15 1.15
N THR A 39 -16.89 -4.12 0.37
CA THR A 39 -17.68 -5.24 0.88
C THR A 39 -16.91 -5.96 1.99
N PRO A 40 -17.50 -6.28 3.15
CA PRO A 40 -16.84 -7.04 4.21
C PRO A 40 -16.26 -8.36 3.70
N TRP A 41 -15.02 -8.69 4.12
CA TRP A 41 -14.30 -9.86 3.60
C TRP A 41 -15.09 -11.18 3.69
N ASN A 42 -15.82 -11.37 4.79
CA ASN A 42 -16.62 -12.57 5.04
C ASN A 42 -17.91 -12.66 4.19
N GLU A 43 -18.28 -11.59 3.51
CA GLU A 43 -19.42 -11.55 2.58
C GLU A 43 -19.02 -11.85 1.13
N LEU A 44 -17.72 -11.85 0.85
CA LEU A 44 -17.19 -12.22 -0.46
C LEU A 44 -17.30 -13.72 -0.71
N SER A 45 -17.56 -14.12 -1.93
CA SER A 45 -17.44 -15.51 -2.35
C SER A 45 -15.99 -16.02 -2.20
N LEU A 46 -15.80 -17.33 -2.04
CA LEU A 46 -14.48 -17.94 -1.96
C LEU A 46 -13.60 -17.63 -3.19
N GLU A 47 -14.20 -17.51 -4.37
CA GLU A 47 -13.49 -17.12 -5.58
C GLU A 47 -12.98 -15.68 -5.50
N GLN A 48 -13.82 -14.75 -5.07
CA GLN A 48 -13.41 -13.36 -4.87
C GLN A 48 -12.30 -13.25 -3.83
N GLN A 49 -12.45 -13.88 -2.66
CA GLN A 49 -11.43 -13.90 -1.64
C GLN A 49 -10.09 -14.42 -2.18
N ARG A 50 -10.11 -15.50 -2.95
CA ARG A 50 -8.92 -16.07 -3.58
C ARG A 50 -8.28 -15.10 -4.58
N ARG A 51 -9.07 -14.41 -5.38
CA ARG A 51 -8.59 -13.42 -6.36
C ARG A 51 -7.96 -12.23 -5.68
N TYR A 52 -8.65 -11.64 -4.70
CA TYR A 52 -8.13 -10.50 -3.93
C TYR A 52 -6.86 -10.85 -3.15
N SER A 53 -6.82 -11.99 -2.45
CA SER A 53 -5.62 -12.46 -1.76
C SER A 53 -4.43 -12.56 -2.71
N ARG A 54 -4.63 -13.16 -3.89
CA ARG A 54 -3.58 -13.32 -4.90
C ARG A 54 -3.13 -11.97 -5.48
N ALA A 55 -4.07 -11.07 -5.76
CA ALA A 55 -3.75 -9.72 -6.22
C ALA A 55 -2.90 -8.95 -5.20
N GLN A 56 -3.24 -9.05 -3.91
CA GLN A 56 -2.47 -8.44 -2.84
C GLN A 56 -1.07 -9.06 -2.69
N GLU A 57 -0.90 -10.37 -2.88
CA GLU A 57 0.43 -10.99 -2.91
C GLU A 57 1.30 -10.40 -4.02
N ILE A 58 0.73 -10.22 -5.21
CA ILE A 58 1.44 -9.65 -6.35
C ILE A 58 1.80 -8.18 -6.08
N TYR A 59 0.85 -7.40 -5.58
CA TYR A 59 1.09 -6.02 -5.18
C TYR A 59 2.24 -5.91 -4.17
N ALA A 60 2.23 -6.75 -3.13
CA ALA A 60 3.30 -6.80 -2.14
C ALA A 60 4.66 -7.16 -2.78
N SER A 61 4.68 -8.07 -3.73
CA SER A 61 5.91 -8.44 -4.45
C SER A 61 6.45 -7.28 -5.31
N VAL A 62 5.57 -6.46 -5.88
CA VAL A 62 5.98 -5.25 -6.61
C VAL A 62 6.59 -4.23 -5.66
N LEU A 63 6.01 -4.04 -4.46
CA LEU A 63 6.58 -3.15 -3.44
C LEU A 63 7.94 -3.66 -2.95
N GLU A 64 8.09 -4.95 -2.72
CA GLU A 64 9.37 -5.56 -2.35
C GLU A 64 10.45 -5.33 -3.42
N TYR A 65 10.09 -5.49 -4.69
CA TYR A 65 11.00 -5.21 -5.81
C TYR A 65 11.38 -3.72 -5.90
N MET A 66 10.44 -2.82 -5.64
CA MET A 66 10.70 -1.39 -5.56
C MET A 66 11.68 -1.06 -4.43
N ASP A 67 11.45 -1.62 -3.24
CA ASP A 67 12.32 -1.45 -2.07
C ASP A 67 13.75 -1.94 -2.36
N MET A 68 13.90 -3.13 -2.92
CA MET A 68 15.21 -3.64 -3.38
C MET A 68 15.88 -2.70 -4.39
N SER A 69 15.11 -2.08 -5.26
CA SER A 69 15.65 -1.17 -6.29
C SER A 69 16.12 0.15 -5.67
N ILE A 70 15.40 0.65 -4.67
CA ILE A 70 15.81 1.80 -3.86
C ILE A 70 17.08 1.44 -3.08
N GLY A 71 17.12 0.27 -2.44
CA GLY A 71 18.30 -0.23 -1.72
C GLY A 71 19.56 -0.17 -2.58
N ARG A 72 19.50 -0.62 -3.83
CA ARG A 72 20.63 -0.56 -4.76
C ARG A 72 21.13 0.87 -5.04
N ILE A 73 20.25 1.86 -5.01
CA ILE A 73 20.63 3.27 -5.15
C ILE A 73 21.36 3.74 -3.90
N ILE A 74 20.84 3.37 -2.72
CA ILE A 74 21.47 3.70 -1.44
C ILE A 74 22.85 3.06 -1.32
N ASP A 75 22.97 1.77 -1.63
CA ASP A 75 24.25 1.04 -1.64
C ASP A 75 25.29 1.73 -2.54
N TYR A 76 24.89 2.16 -3.74
CA TYR A 76 25.77 2.89 -4.64
C TYR A 76 26.24 4.24 -4.06
N LEU A 77 25.33 4.99 -3.41
CA LEU A 77 25.68 6.25 -2.76
C LEU A 77 26.66 6.03 -1.59
N GLU A 78 26.48 4.95 -0.84
CA GLU A 78 27.38 4.55 0.25
C GLU A 78 28.76 4.15 -0.30
N GLU A 79 28.83 3.26 -1.28
CA GLU A 79 30.07 2.79 -1.92
C GLU A 79 30.89 3.94 -2.53
N THR A 80 30.22 4.97 -3.02
CA THR A 80 30.88 6.16 -3.62
C THR A 80 31.15 7.27 -2.61
N GLY A 81 30.80 7.09 -1.33
CA GLY A 81 31.00 8.07 -0.26
C GLY A 81 30.13 9.33 -0.40
N GLN A 82 29.01 9.22 -1.07
CA GLN A 82 28.09 10.33 -1.31
C GLN A 82 26.87 10.35 -0.38
N LEU A 83 26.57 9.23 0.28
CA LEU A 83 25.34 9.08 1.07
C LEU A 83 25.19 10.13 2.16
N ASP A 84 26.25 10.43 2.91
CA ASP A 84 26.23 11.42 3.99
C ASP A 84 25.89 12.84 3.52
N ASN A 85 26.16 13.16 2.26
CA ASN A 85 25.87 14.45 1.65
C ASN A 85 24.72 14.39 0.63
N THR A 86 23.87 13.38 0.74
CA THR A 86 22.71 13.22 -0.13
C THR A 86 21.42 13.24 0.68
N LEU A 87 20.52 14.16 0.35
CA LEU A 87 19.18 14.17 0.90
C LEU A 87 18.31 13.21 0.08
N VAL A 88 17.79 12.19 0.75
CA VAL A 88 16.85 11.23 0.18
C VAL A 88 15.45 11.54 0.68
N LEU A 89 14.55 11.85 -0.22
CA LEU A 89 13.12 12.03 0.06
C LEU A 89 12.33 10.91 -0.62
N PHE A 90 11.57 10.18 0.17
CA PHE A 90 10.56 9.24 -0.32
C PHE A 90 9.17 9.77 0.03
N ALA A 91 8.26 9.76 -0.93
CA ALA A 91 6.87 10.10 -0.69
C ALA A 91 5.96 9.34 -1.66
N SER A 92 4.81 8.88 -1.16
CA SER A 92 3.70 8.48 -2.03
C SER A 92 2.90 9.71 -2.41
N ASP A 93 2.35 9.73 -3.62
CA ASP A 93 1.61 10.87 -4.17
C ASP A 93 0.17 10.98 -3.64
N HIS A 94 -0.42 9.88 -3.18
CA HIS A 94 -1.77 9.79 -2.64
C HIS A 94 -1.95 8.51 -1.82
N GLY A 95 -3.11 8.34 -1.21
CA GLY A 95 -3.49 7.10 -0.52
C GLY A 95 -3.66 5.89 -1.44
N GLY A 96 -4.04 4.76 -0.88
CA GLY A 96 -4.20 3.50 -1.61
C GLY A 96 -5.12 3.62 -2.82
N SER A 97 -4.82 2.94 -3.91
CA SER A 97 -5.65 2.91 -5.11
C SER A 97 -6.69 1.80 -5.01
N ALA A 98 -7.97 2.17 -5.06
CA ALA A 98 -9.11 1.26 -4.94
C ALA A 98 -9.59 0.69 -6.29
N SER A 99 -8.73 0.67 -7.31
CA SER A 99 -9.09 0.07 -8.59
C SER A 99 -9.38 -1.42 -8.45
N GLU A 100 -10.44 -1.87 -9.09
CA GLU A 100 -10.90 -3.25 -9.16
C GLU A 100 -10.47 -3.95 -10.46
N SER A 101 -9.56 -3.33 -11.22
CA SER A 101 -9.12 -3.86 -12.52
C SER A 101 -8.56 -5.28 -12.37
N GLY A 102 -9.15 -6.20 -13.12
CA GLY A 102 -8.72 -7.59 -13.19
C GLY A 102 -9.06 -8.45 -11.98
N VAL A 103 -9.38 -7.88 -10.82
CA VAL A 103 -9.79 -8.64 -9.63
C VAL A 103 -11.27 -8.95 -9.66
N ASP A 104 -12.11 -7.96 -9.98
CA ASP A 104 -13.52 -8.19 -10.23
C ASP A 104 -13.74 -8.37 -11.74
N PRO A 105 -14.21 -9.55 -12.18
CA PRO A 105 -14.51 -9.80 -13.58
C PRO A 105 -15.59 -8.88 -14.17
N ALA A 106 -16.43 -8.29 -13.31
CA ALA A 106 -17.49 -7.36 -13.72
C ALA A 106 -17.01 -5.91 -13.82
N ALA A 107 -15.85 -5.56 -13.25
CA ALA A 107 -15.49 -4.17 -13.01
C ALA A 107 -15.11 -3.38 -14.27
N SER A 108 -14.72 -3.96 -15.39
CA SER A 108 -14.49 -3.20 -16.60
C SER A 108 -14.19 -4.00 -17.86
N LEU A 109 -15.06 -3.87 -18.86
CA LEU A 109 -14.79 -4.28 -20.25
C LEU A 109 -13.59 -3.51 -20.85
N ARG A 110 -13.30 -2.29 -20.38
CA ARG A 110 -12.22 -1.45 -20.90
C ARG A 110 -10.85 -2.02 -20.58
N ASP A 111 -10.72 -2.68 -19.43
CA ASP A 111 -9.45 -3.23 -18.97
C ASP A 111 -9.16 -4.65 -19.47
N THR A 112 -10.10 -5.25 -20.20
CA THR A 112 -9.96 -6.62 -20.73
C THR A 112 -9.43 -6.65 -22.16
N VAL A 113 -9.41 -5.52 -22.88
CA VAL A 113 -8.92 -5.51 -24.26
C VAL A 113 -7.41 -5.75 -24.30
N ASN A 114 -7.00 -6.83 -24.94
CA ASN A 114 -5.61 -7.27 -25.05
C ASN A 114 -4.95 -7.65 -23.71
N ARG A 115 -5.73 -8.10 -22.73
CA ARG A 115 -5.22 -8.55 -21.43
C ARG A 115 -5.76 -9.93 -21.09
N ASP A 116 -4.95 -10.69 -20.39
CA ASP A 116 -5.33 -12.00 -19.83
C ASP A 116 -5.33 -11.88 -18.29
N ASN A 117 -6.49 -11.57 -17.75
CA ASN A 117 -6.74 -11.49 -16.30
C ASN A 117 -7.38 -12.79 -15.78
N SER A 118 -7.13 -13.94 -16.44
CA SER A 118 -7.43 -15.23 -15.84
C SER A 118 -6.59 -15.42 -14.57
N PHE A 119 -7.13 -16.13 -13.59
CA PHE A 119 -6.45 -16.31 -12.30
C PHE A 119 -5.07 -16.96 -12.47
N GLU A 120 -4.93 -17.87 -13.41
CA GLU A 120 -3.69 -18.58 -13.73
C GLU A 120 -2.62 -17.65 -14.30
N ASN A 121 -3.03 -16.53 -14.91
CA ASN A 121 -2.12 -15.54 -15.49
C ASN A 121 -1.81 -14.36 -14.56
N PHE A 122 -2.38 -14.32 -13.37
CA PHE A 122 -2.13 -13.22 -12.42
C PHE A 122 -0.64 -13.04 -12.14
N GLY A 123 -0.13 -11.81 -12.36
CA GLY A 123 1.27 -11.44 -12.17
C GLY A 123 2.20 -11.89 -13.29
N ARG A 124 1.68 -12.34 -14.43
CA ARG A 124 2.44 -12.72 -15.62
C ARG A 124 2.24 -11.69 -16.73
N PRO A 125 3.02 -11.76 -17.83
CA PRO A 125 2.81 -10.90 -18.98
C PRO A 125 1.36 -10.92 -19.46
N MET A 126 0.87 -9.79 -19.90
CA MET A 126 -0.51 -9.52 -20.30
C MET A 126 -1.55 -9.46 -19.18
N SER A 127 -1.22 -9.76 -17.92
CA SER A 127 -2.12 -9.47 -16.81
C SER A 127 -2.06 -7.99 -16.42
N TYR A 128 -3.20 -7.44 -16.03
CA TYR A 128 -3.30 -6.13 -15.38
C TYR A 128 -4.32 -6.26 -14.26
N ILE A 129 -3.81 -6.30 -13.05
CA ILE A 129 -4.61 -6.50 -11.85
C ILE A 129 -4.25 -5.47 -10.80
N ASP A 130 -5.26 -4.93 -10.15
CA ASP A 130 -5.14 -4.12 -8.96
C ASP A 130 -5.55 -4.94 -7.73
N HIS A 131 -5.25 -4.46 -6.54
CA HIS A 131 -5.51 -5.20 -5.31
C HIS A 131 -6.91 -4.95 -4.72
N GLY A 132 -7.66 -4.03 -5.32
CA GLY A 132 -9.05 -3.75 -4.97
C GLY A 132 -9.24 -2.84 -3.78
N GLU A 133 -10.50 -2.46 -3.60
CA GLU A 133 -10.95 -1.45 -2.66
C GLU A 133 -10.60 -1.78 -1.20
N GLY A 134 -10.90 -2.99 -0.75
CA GLY A 134 -10.65 -3.39 0.64
C GLY A 134 -9.17 -3.39 1.01
N PHE A 135 -8.29 -3.83 0.12
CA PHE A 135 -6.85 -3.75 0.35
C PHE A 135 -6.30 -2.33 0.23
N ALA A 136 -6.94 -1.45 -0.57
CA ALA A 136 -6.63 -0.02 -0.58
C ALA A 136 -6.96 0.62 0.77
N GLU A 137 -8.12 0.33 1.36
CA GLU A 137 -8.47 0.78 2.73
C GLU A 137 -7.51 0.22 3.78
N ALA A 138 -7.10 -1.04 3.65
CA ALA A 138 -6.09 -1.60 4.55
C ALA A 138 -4.72 -0.90 4.40
N ALA A 139 -4.38 -0.41 3.20
CA ALA A 139 -3.15 0.32 2.95
C ALA A 139 -3.10 1.69 3.63
N THR A 140 -4.25 2.32 3.84
CA THR A 140 -4.37 3.67 4.42
C THR A 140 -4.63 3.68 5.92
N ALA A 141 -4.75 2.50 6.55
CA ALA A 141 -5.01 2.40 7.98
C ALA A 141 -4.01 3.25 8.82
N PRO A 142 -4.46 3.95 9.88
CA PRO A 142 -5.77 3.90 10.54
C PRO A 142 -6.84 4.80 9.90
N PHE A 143 -6.50 5.54 8.86
CA PHE A 143 -7.41 6.48 8.22
C PHE A 143 -8.51 5.74 7.46
N ARG A 144 -9.61 6.44 7.20
CA ARG A 144 -10.71 5.91 6.40
C ARG A 144 -10.50 6.24 4.92
N ASP A 145 -11.12 5.44 4.09
CA ASP A 145 -11.18 5.57 2.64
C ASP A 145 -9.78 5.50 1.97
N TYR A 146 -9.68 5.97 0.74
CA TYR A 146 -8.53 5.78 -0.13
C TYR A 146 -8.45 6.91 -1.19
N LYS A 147 -7.56 6.78 -2.14
CA LYS A 147 -7.38 7.70 -3.29
C LYS A 147 -8.71 8.13 -3.90
N ALA A 148 -8.78 9.39 -4.31
CA ALA A 148 -9.94 10.07 -4.89
C ALA A 148 -11.07 10.39 -3.90
N THR A 149 -10.85 10.25 -2.61
CA THR A 149 -11.72 10.75 -1.55
C THR A 149 -11.11 11.96 -0.87
N LEU A 150 -11.92 12.78 -0.22
CA LEU A 150 -11.46 13.94 0.57
C LEU A 150 -11.15 13.58 2.02
N SER A 151 -11.15 12.29 2.34
CA SER A 151 -10.80 11.77 3.66
C SER A 151 -9.29 11.70 3.85
N GLU A 152 -8.86 11.50 5.08
CA GLU A 152 -7.44 11.37 5.42
C GLU A 152 -6.76 10.20 4.69
N GLY A 153 -7.45 9.08 4.45
CA GLY A 153 -6.90 7.96 3.70
C GLY A 153 -6.68 8.25 2.21
N GLY A 154 -7.41 9.25 1.67
CA GLY A 154 -7.16 9.73 0.30
C GLY A 154 -6.03 10.75 0.20
N LEU A 155 -5.83 11.55 1.26
CA LEU A 155 -4.95 12.72 1.26
C LEU A 155 -3.59 12.46 1.92
N ARG A 156 -3.56 11.66 2.99
CA ARG A 156 -2.30 11.34 3.69
C ARG A 156 -1.56 10.21 2.99
N ALA A 157 -0.30 10.45 2.76
CA ALA A 157 0.61 9.51 2.13
C ALA A 157 1.84 9.27 3.01
N ALA A 158 2.36 8.04 2.97
CA ALA A 158 3.59 7.71 3.65
C ALA A 158 4.76 8.49 3.04
N SER A 159 5.57 9.11 3.89
CA SER A 159 6.78 9.81 3.45
C SER A 159 7.88 9.72 4.50
N PHE A 160 9.13 9.78 4.06
CA PHE A 160 10.27 9.93 4.93
C PHE A 160 11.38 10.75 4.26
N ILE A 161 12.22 11.33 5.10
CA ILE A 161 13.43 12.05 4.68
C ILE A 161 14.62 11.41 5.40
N SER A 162 15.70 11.18 4.67
CA SER A 162 16.98 10.76 5.21
C SER A 162 18.07 11.72 4.74
N TYR A 163 18.82 12.28 5.68
CA TYR A 163 20.01 13.09 5.41
C TYR A 163 21.00 12.91 6.57
N PRO A 164 21.88 11.89 6.50
CA PRO A 164 22.72 11.49 7.62
C PRO A 164 23.59 12.60 8.19
N ALA A 165 24.05 13.54 7.37
CA ALA A 165 24.88 14.65 7.84
C ALA A 165 24.16 15.65 8.76
N ALA A 166 22.81 15.72 8.73
CA ALA A 166 22.07 16.76 9.46
C ALA A 166 20.81 16.28 10.18
N ILE A 167 20.25 15.14 9.81
CA ILE A 167 18.98 14.62 10.36
C ILE A 167 19.28 13.31 11.09
N PRO A 168 19.12 13.25 12.44
CA PRO A 168 19.20 12.00 13.17
C PRO A 168 18.18 10.99 12.68
N GLY A 169 18.57 9.73 12.58
CA GLY A 169 17.67 8.65 12.17
C GLY A 169 16.71 8.24 13.28
N GLY A 170 15.55 7.71 12.90
CA GLY A 170 14.59 7.08 13.80
C GLY A 170 13.51 7.99 14.40
N ASP A 171 13.54 9.28 14.11
CA ASP A 171 12.51 10.21 14.58
C ASP A 171 11.23 10.14 13.74
N VAL A 172 10.09 10.30 14.41
CA VAL A 172 8.78 10.43 13.76
C VAL A 172 8.26 11.85 13.95
N SER A 173 7.97 12.53 12.85
CA SER A 173 7.38 13.88 12.86
C SER A 173 5.89 13.81 12.51
N HIS A 174 5.08 14.47 13.32
CA HIS A 174 3.64 14.65 13.06
C HIS A 174 3.33 16.01 12.40
N THR A 175 4.37 16.72 11.95
CA THR A 175 4.20 18.00 11.25
C THR A 175 3.53 17.75 9.90
N PHE A 176 2.52 18.55 9.60
CA PHE A 176 1.90 18.51 8.28
C PHE A 176 2.88 19.08 7.24
N LEU A 177 3.15 18.27 6.22
CA LEU A 177 3.95 18.64 5.05
C LEU A 177 3.12 18.44 3.79
N SER A 178 3.34 19.29 2.80
CA SER A 178 2.70 19.16 1.47
C SER A 178 3.79 19.04 0.42
N LEU A 179 3.50 18.24 -0.63
CA LEU A 179 4.36 18.14 -1.80
C LEU A 179 4.17 19.32 -2.78
N MET A 180 3.26 20.24 -2.46
CA MET A 180 2.98 21.46 -3.23
C MET A 180 3.76 22.64 -2.68
#